data_e090c434cdd3234553e857528dc50fad
#
_entry.id   e090c434cdd3234553e857528dc50fad
#
_cell.length_a   1.000
_cell.length_b   1.000
_cell.length_c   1.000
_cell.angle_alpha   90.00
_cell.angle_beta   90.00
_cell.angle_gamma   90.00
#
_symmetry.space_group_name_H-M   'P 1'
#
loop_
_entity.id
_entity.type
_entity.pdbx_description
1 polymer ?
#
loop_
_entity_poly.entity_id
_entity_poly.type
_entity_poly.pdbx_seq_one_letter_code
_entity_poly.pdbx_strand_id
1 'polypeptide(L)'
;KSGLFDSVFYLINNRDVRIADMDPIAHYIRYGWKEGRNPSEKFNTSFYLNSNPDVKESGKNPLLHYIEVGSKQGRLPHPPDNHPMSEYNDSESRIFGENISINTYPRSQSITEIGVKEIVDKKISIIIPTKNAGPDFAFLMKVLRLQKGFKEIEIIIVDSGSNDETIEIAENYDATIVKIDPSVFSHSFARNLGAEEATGDYLLFTVQDALPPSSTWLYELFQVIKDQNVVAVSCAETPREDADLFYRQISWNNYNFLGVNDRDRIFSLPERLDNESLRKNGQLSDLANLISKEIFDQYHYRFGYAEDLDLGIRLIKYGYKIAFLGSVRIIHSHNRSPYYFLKRGYVVNQFLSNIFNDFVMPKISMPSFVPDIAFTYVFLIRLIKYINNLPKHLTPELFGTKVNELFSMRYDFEYPGELPAISEQYMDEQTKEFLEDI
;
A
#
# COMPACT_ATOMS: atom_id res chain seq x y z
N LYS A 1 15.71 22.17 12.18
CA LYS A 1 14.79 21.20 11.52
C LYS A 1 15.44 19.81 11.61
N SER A 2 15.15 19.08 12.69
CA SER A 2 15.84 17.82 13.03
C SER A 2 15.42 16.63 12.17
N GLY A 3 14.30 16.73 11.45
CA GLY A 3 13.72 15.58 10.74
C GLY A 3 13.14 14.47 11.65
N LEU A 4 13.05 14.71 12.95
CA LEU A 4 12.57 13.75 13.96
C LEU A 4 11.08 13.89 14.25
N PHE A 5 10.40 14.87 13.65
CA PHE A 5 8.96 15.00 13.68
C PHE A 5 8.41 14.91 12.25
N ASP A 6 7.48 14.00 12.01
CA ASP A 6 6.77 13.85 10.75
C ASP A 6 5.27 14.11 10.96
N SER A 7 4.78 15.22 10.37
CA SER A 7 3.39 15.64 10.55
C SER A 7 2.39 14.65 9.91
N VAL A 8 2.77 14.01 8.80
CA VAL A 8 1.93 13.02 8.13
C VAL A 8 1.85 11.76 8.98
N PHE A 9 3.00 11.23 9.39
CA PHE A 9 3.07 10.09 10.30
C PHE A 9 2.22 10.35 11.57
N TYR A 10 2.38 11.53 12.18
CA TYR A 10 1.67 11.87 13.40
C TYR A 10 0.16 11.91 13.20
N LEU A 11 -0.33 12.53 12.11
CA LEU A 11 -1.75 12.62 11.81
C LEU A 11 -2.38 11.28 11.41
N ILE A 12 -1.62 10.41 10.75
CA ILE A 12 -2.05 9.05 10.43
C ILE A 12 -2.25 8.24 11.71
N ASN A 13 -1.27 8.30 12.62
CA ASN A 13 -1.29 7.52 13.86
C ASN A 13 -2.14 8.14 14.98
N ASN A 14 -2.71 9.32 14.78
CA ASN A 14 -3.50 10.02 15.79
C ASN A 14 -4.77 10.60 15.16
N ARG A 15 -5.76 9.72 14.94
CA ARG A 15 -7.03 10.07 14.28
C ARG A 15 -7.80 11.20 14.98
N ASP A 16 -7.78 11.23 16.30
CA ASP A 16 -8.38 12.28 17.11
C ASP A 16 -7.80 13.67 16.78
N VAL A 17 -6.48 13.77 16.66
CA VAL A 17 -5.78 15.02 16.28
C VAL A 17 -6.14 15.44 14.85
N ARG A 18 -6.25 14.44 13.97
CA ARG A 18 -6.62 14.65 12.56
C ARG A 18 -8.06 15.15 12.42
N ILE A 19 -9.02 14.50 13.07
CA ILE A 19 -10.45 14.89 13.03
C ILE A 19 -10.67 16.26 13.66
N ALA A 20 -9.94 16.58 14.72
CA ALA A 20 -10.02 17.89 15.36
C ALA A 20 -9.28 18.99 14.60
N ASP A 21 -8.67 18.67 13.45
CA ASP A 21 -7.83 19.57 12.63
C ASP A 21 -6.78 20.35 13.44
N MET A 22 -6.23 19.71 14.46
CA MET A 22 -5.21 20.31 15.32
C MET A 22 -3.85 20.31 14.64
N ASP A 23 -3.04 21.35 14.88
CA ASP A 23 -1.63 21.34 14.47
C ASP A 23 -0.88 20.17 15.15
N PRO A 24 -0.31 19.23 14.38
CA PRO A 24 0.29 18.02 14.93
C PRO A 24 1.51 18.29 15.81
N ILE A 25 2.30 19.31 15.49
CA ILE A 25 3.49 19.67 16.28
C ILE A 25 3.05 20.28 17.61
N ALA A 26 2.10 21.20 17.57
CA ALA A 26 1.57 21.83 18.77
C ALA A 26 0.90 20.82 19.70
N HIS A 27 0.13 19.87 19.12
CA HIS A 27 -0.49 18.79 19.88
C HIS A 27 0.57 17.91 20.56
N TYR A 28 1.60 17.43 19.81
CA TYR A 28 2.65 16.60 20.37
C TYR A 28 3.39 17.30 21.52
N ILE A 29 3.76 18.58 21.32
CA ILE A 29 4.49 19.34 22.34
C ILE A 29 3.68 19.55 23.61
N ARG A 30 2.37 19.74 23.50
CA ARG A 30 1.52 20.05 24.67
C ARG A 30 1.01 18.80 25.38
N TYR A 31 0.64 17.77 24.61
CA TYR A 31 -0.10 16.62 25.10
C TYR A 31 0.53 15.29 24.67
N GLY A 32 0.78 15.09 23.38
CA GLY A 32 1.07 13.79 22.77
C GLY A 32 2.26 13.05 23.37
N TRP A 33 3.33 13.74 23.74
CA TRP A 33 4.48 13.08 24.38
C TRP A 33 4.14 12.53 25.78
N LYS A 34 3.23 13.18 26.51
CA LYS A 34 2.74 12.71 27.82
C LYS A 34 1.85 11.49 27.69
N GLU A 35 1.17 11.38 26.56
CA GLU A 35 0.33 10.24 26.16
C GLU A 35 1.12 9.12 25.51
N GLY A 36 2.46 9.23 25.45
CA GLY A 36 3.35 8.23 24.86
C GLY A 36 3.32 8.16 23.34
N ARG A 37 2.67 9.13 22.66
CA ARG A 37 2.59 9.15 21.20
C ARG A 37 3.95 9.41 20.55
N ASN A 38 4.22 8.75 19.43
CA ASN A 38 5.48 8.91 18.71
C ASN A 38 5.38 10.03 17.67
N PRO A 39 6.39 10.93 17.57
CA PRO A 39 6.38 12.05 16.63
C PRO A 39 6.77 11.62 15.20
N SER A 40 7.43 10.48 15.02
CA SER A 40 7.84 9.87 13.77
C SER A 40 8.31 8.43 14.00
N GLU A 41 8.58 7.69 12.93
CA GLU A 41 9.24 6.37 13.01
C GLU A 41 10.65 6.44 13.62
N LYS A 42 11.31 7.61 13.53
CA LYS A 42 12.69 7.84 13.99
C LYS A 42 12.81 8.14 15.47
N PHE A 43 11.70 8.31 16.18
CA PHE A 43 11.69 8.65 17.59
C PHE A 43 10.57 7.93 18.33
N ASN A 44 10.94 7.07 19.27
CA ASN A 44 10.01 6.39 20.15
C ASN A 44 9.98 7.08 21.51
N THR A 45 8.88 7.75 21.81
CA THR A 45 8.69 8.54 23.04
C THR A 45 8.81 7.69 24.30
N SER A 46 8.14 6.55 24.35
CA SER A 46 8.13 5.66 25.51
C SER A 46 9.51 5.01 25.73
N PHE A 47 10.15 4.54 24.65
CA PHE A 47 11.50 4.01 24.71
C PHE A 47 12.48 5.04 25.26
N TYR A 48 12.45 6.28 24.71
CA TYR A 48 13.36 7.32 25.13
C TYR A 48 13.21 7.68 26.61
N LEU A 49 11.97 7.80 27.10
CA LEU A 49 11.70 8.09 28.51
C LEU A 49 12.10 6.94 29.44
N ASN A 50 11.88 5.70 29.02
CA ASN A 50 12.23 4.52 29.81
C ASN A 50 13.75 4.28 29.85
N SER A 51 14.45 4.58 28.74
CA SER A 51 15.91 4.49 28.69
C SER A 51 16.63 5.66 29.35
N ASN A 52 15.92 6.74 29.69
CA ASN A 52 16.48 7.97 30.28
C ASN A 52 15.63 8.44 31.46
N PRO A 53 15.73 7.80 32.65
CA PRO A 53 14.95 8.17 33.84
C PRO A 53 15.11 9.62 34.27
N ASP A 54 16.30 10.21 34.09
CA ASP A 54 16.59 11.61 34.37
C ASP A 54 15.70 12.58 33.56
N VAL A 55 15.39 12.22 32.29
CA VAL A 55 14.49 13.00 31.45
C VAL A 55 13.03 12.82 31.89
N LYS A 56 12.66 11.61 32.23
CA LYS A 56 11.30 11.28 32.71
C LYS A 56 10.97 12.02 34.00
N GLU A 57 11.91 12.01 34.97
CA GLU A 57 11.78 12.70 36.26
C GLU A 57 11.79 14.24 36.12
N SER A 58 12.51 14.76 35.14
CA SER A 58 12.55 16.21 34.90
C SER A 58 11.26 16.78 34.31
N GLY A 59 10.36 15.94 33.79
CA GLY A 59 9.14 16.36 33.11
C GLY A 59 9.35 17.13 31.80
N LYS A 60 10.54 17.05 31.20
CA LYS A 60 10.87 17.68 29.93
C LYS A 60 10.32 16.88 28.76
N ASN A 61 9.93 17.57 27.69
CA ASN A 61 9.54 16.92 26.46
C ASN A 61 10.72 16.10 25.89
N PRO A 62 10.54 14.77 25.69
CA PRO A 62 11.64 13.87 25.33
C PRO A 62 12.25 14.17 23.97
N LEU A 63 11.46 14.57 22.98
CA LEU A 63 11.95 14.95 21.65
C LEU A 63 12.80 16.21 21.69
N LEU A 64 12.35 17.24 22.41
CA LEU A 64 13.13 18.49 22.58
C LEU A 64 14.41 18.20 23.32
N HIS A 65 14.35 17.43 24.42
CA HIS A 65 15.54 17.02 25.14
C HIS A 65 16.55 16.28 24.28
N TYR A 66 16.06 15.33 23.44
CA TYR A 66 16.94 14.59 22.53
C TYR A 66 17.63 15.52 21.53
N ILE A 67 16.90 16.46 20.93
CA ILE A 67 17.44 17.40 19.94
C ILE A 67 18.50 18.32 20.57
N GLU A 68 18.26 18.82 21.77
CA GLU A 68 19.11 19.79 22.44
C GLU A 68 20.36 19.16 23.09
N VAL A 69 20.17 18.02 23.72
CA VAL A 69 21.16 17.41 24.63
C VAL A 69 21.42 15.95 24.27
N GLY A 70 20.37 15.12 24.18
CA GLY A 70 20.49 13.66 24.12
C GLY A 70 21.31 13.17 22.93
N SER A 71 21.10 13.76 21.74
CA SER A 71 21.85 13.41 20.54
C SER A 71 23.34 13.63 20.67
N LYS A 72 23.74 14.72 21.34
CA LYS A 72 25.14 15.04 21.61
C LYS A 72 25.78 14.12 22.67
N GLN A 73 24.94 13.51 23.49
CA GLN A 73 25.36 12.54 24.51
C GLN A 73 25.35 11.09 23.99
N GLY A 74 25.01 10.88 22.72
CA GLY A 74 24.91 9.54 22.12
C GLY A 74 23.72 8.72 22.62
N ARG A 75 22.67 9.35 23.18
CA ARG A 75 21.44 8.66 23.58
C ARG A 75 20.69 8.18 22.35
N LEU A 76 20.06 7.01 22.43
CA LEU A 76 19.31 6.46 21.30
C LEU A 76 17.88 7.01 21.26
N PRO A 77 17.38 7.46 20.10
CA PRO A 77 16.01 7.97 19.96
C PRO A 77 14.95 6.88 19.82
N HIS A 78 15.34 5.65 19.45
CA HIS A 78 14.51 4.48 19.29
C HIS A 78 15.29 3.21 19.63
N PRO A 79 14.61 2.05 19.85
CA PRO A 79 15.29 0.78 20.06
C PRO A 79 16.23 0.44 18.90
N PRO A 80 17.40 -0.17 19.14
CA PRO A 80 18.23 -0.71 18.06
C PRO A 80 17.51 -1.87 17.37
N ASP A 81 17.79 -2.08 16.07
CA ASP A 81 17.08 -3.04 15.20
C ASP A 81 17.03 -4.50 15.70
N ASN A 82 17.88 -4.88 16.67
CA ASN A 82 17.93 -6.20 17.26
C ASN A 82 17.22 -6.31 18.62
N HIS A 83 16.49 -5.29 19.06
CA HIS A 83 15.80 -5.33 20.35
C HIS A 83 14.41 -5.94 20.18
N PRO A 84 13.99 -6.93 20.97
CA PRO A 84 12.64 -7.46 20.92
C PRO A 84 11.65 -6.34 21.27
N MET A 85 10.84 -5.93 20.30
CA MET A 85 9.82 -4.86 20.41
C MET A 85 8.75 -5.14 21.47
N SER A 86 8.69 -6.36 21.99
CA SER A 86 7.67 -6.82 22.94
C SER A 86 7.75 -6.19 24.33
N GLU A 87 8.89 -5.61 24.71
CA GLU A 87 9.07 -5.07 26.06
C GLU A 87 8.64 -3.60 26.21
N TYR A 88 8.43 -2.88 25.09
CA TYR A 88 8.18 -1.44 25.11
C TYR A 88 6.78 -1.03 24.64
N ASN A 89 5.96 -1.98 24.25
CA ASN A 89 4.55 -1.77 23.89
C ASN A 89 3.63 -2.12 25.07
N ASP A 90 3.86 -1.56 26.25
CA ASP A 90 3.09 -2.02 27.39
C ASP A 90 2.20 -0.98 28.06
N SER A 91 1.01 -1.43 28.17
CA SER A 91 0.09 -1.55 29.32
C SER A 91 -0.83 -0.42 29.69
N GLU A 92 -0.75 0.82 29.20
CA GLU A 92 -1.71 1.86 29.62
C GLU A 92 -2.55 2.52 28.52
N SER A 93 -2.37 2.19 27.25
CA SER A 93 -3.17 2.76 26.14
C SER A 93 -4.45 1.96 25.79
N ARG A 94 -4.94 1.12 26.68
CA ARG A 94 -6.12 0.26 26.48
C ARG A 94 -7.47 0.94 26.68
N ILE A 95 -7.59 2.25 26.70
CA ILE A 95 -8.89 2.90 26.97
C ILE A 95 -9.59 3.36 25.70
N PHE A 96 -8.93 3.52 24.57
CA PHE A 96 -9.57 3.76 23.28
C PHE A 96 -8.86 2.93 22.20
N GLY A 97 -9.49 1.81 21.85
CA GLY A 97 -8.94 0.86 20.88
C GLY A 97 -8.87 1.40 19.47
N GLU A 98 -7.82 2.04 19.10
CA GLU A 98 -7.41 2.31 17.73
C GLU A 98 -5.97 2.85 17.72
N ASN A 99 -5.00 2.01 18.10
CA ASN A 99 -3.62 2.27 17.76
C ASN A 99 -3.36 1.68 16.38
N ILE A 100 -3.20 2.56 15.38
CA ILE A 100 -2.59 2.19 14.11
C ILE A 100 -1.12 1.90 14.42
N SER A 101 -0.83 0.68 14.80
CA SER A 101 0.51 0.15 14.64
C SER A 101 0.73 -0.02 13.15
N ILE A 102 1.28 0.99 12.47
CA ILE A 102 1.97 0.76 11.23
C ILE A 102 3.12 -0.14 11.64
N ASN A 103 2.90 -1.46 11.60
CA ASN A 103 3.97 -2.42 11.71
C ASN A 103 4.90 -2.10 10.55
N THR A 104 5.96 -1.40 10.84
CA THR A 104 7.06 -1.20 9.91
C THR A 104 7.54 -2.60 9.57
N TYR A 105 7.21 -3.05 8.36
CA TYR A 105 7.80 -4.27 7.85
C TYR A 105 9.31 -4.13 7.95
N PRO A 106 10.02 -5.16 8.43
CA PRO A 106 11.45 -5.05 8.67
C PRO A 106 12.14 -4.59 7.38
N ARG A 107 12.83 -3.46 7.45
CA ARG A 107 13.61 -2.90 6.33
C ARG A 107 14.94 -3.64 6.15
N SER A 108 15.01 -4.90 6.55
CA SER A 108 16.25 -5.68 6.57
C SER A 108 16.97 -5.78 5.22
N GLN A 109 16.27 -5.53 4.12
CA GLN A 109 16.81 -5.51 2.76
C GLN A 109 16.30 -4.32 1.94
N SER A 110 16.21 -3.15 2.57
CA SER A 110 15.85 -1.91 1.89
C SER A 110 17.02 -1.38 1.08
N ILE A 111 16.73 -0.95 -0.16
CA ILE A 111 17.65 -0.21 -1.03
C ILE A 111 17.47 1.31 -0.90
N THR A 112 16.62 1.77 -0.02
CA THR A 112 16.36 3.17 0.25
C THR A 112 16.86 3.58 1.64
N GLU A 113 17.17 4.86 1.80
CA GLU A 113 17.43 5.47 3.09
C GLU A 113 16.28 6.38 3.50
N ILE A 114 15.92 6.35 4.79
CA ILE A 114 14.83 7.17 5.30
C ILE A 114 15.27 8.63 5.42
N GLY A 115 14.44 9.52 4.85
CA GLY A 115 14.52 10.96 5.03
C GLY A 115 15.21 11.70 3.91
N VAL A 116 14.88 12.98 3.82
CA VAL A 116 15.36 13.87 2.77
C VAL A 116 16.79 14.31 3.09
N LYS A 117 17.72 13.97 2.21
CA LYS A 117 19.12 14.41 2.29
C LYS A 117 19.36 15.73 1.58
N GLU A 118 18.71 15.91 0.43
CA GLU A 118 18.84 17.10 -0.42
C GLU A 118 17.48 17.42 -1.09
N ILE A 119 17.29 18.67 -1.49
CA ILE A 119 16.14 19.04 -2.32
C ILE A 119 16.49 18.72 -3.77
N VAL A 120 15.67 17.89 -4.38
CA VAL A 120 15.82 17.48 -5.78
C VAL A 120 15.30 18.59 -6.67
N ASP A 121 16.12 19.04 -7.62
CA ASP A 121 15.74 20.03 -8.65
C ASP A 121 15.01 19.33 -9.82
N LYS A 122 13.91 18.68 -9.48
CA LYS A 122 12.99 18.00 -10.38
C LYS A 122 11.56 18.31 -9.96
N LYS A 123 10.67 18.41 -10.94
CA LYS A 123 9.25 18.54 -10.73
C LYS A 123 8.58 17.19 -10.84
N ILE A 124 7.68 16.90 -9.91
CA ILE A 124 6.86 15.69 -9.91
C ILE A 124 5.41 16.05 -10.21
N SER A 125 4.78 15.35 -11.16
CA SER A 125 3.35 15.42 -11.43
C SER A 125 2.65 14.21 -10.83
N ILE A 126 1.75 14.42 -9.89
CA ILE A 126 0.94 13.39 -9.26
C ILE A 126 -0.41 13.32 -9.99
N ILE A 127 -0.73 12.18 -10.59
CA ILE A 127 -1.91 11.97 -11.41
C ILE A 127 -2.87 11.02 -10.68
N ILE A 128 -4.10 11.48 -10.46
CA ILE A 128 -5.10 10.76 -9.67
C ILE A 128 -6.43 10.73 -10.44
N PRO A 129 -6.82 9.58 -11.02
CA PRO A 129 -8.18 9.38 -11.48
C PRO A 129 -9.16 9.41 -10.30
N THR A 130 -10.26 10.16 -10.42
CA THR A 130 -11.25 10.30 -9.37
C THR A 130 -12.67 10.05 -9.84
N LYS A 131 -13.48 9.52 -8.91
CA LYS A 131 -14.93 9.51 -8.95
C LYS A 131 -15.50 9.34 -7.56
N ASN A 132 -16.18 10.38 -7.06
CA ASN A 132 -16.78 10.38 -5.71
C ASN A 132 -15.79 9.87 -4.66
N ALA A 133 -14.67 10.59 -4.50
CA ALA A 133 -13.55 10.15 -3.67
C ALA A 133 -13.87 10.09 -2.17
N GLY A 134 -14.95 10.77 -1.76
CA GLY A 134 -15.45 10.73 -0.39
C GLY A 134 -14.68 11.60 0.61
N PRO A 135 -15.00 11.50 1.90
CA PRO A 135 -14.55 12.46 2.92
C PRO A 135 -13.04 12.37 3.23
N ASP A 136 -12.41 11.23 3.01
CA ASP A 136 -10.97 11.04 3.28
C ASP A 136 -10.08 11.70 2.21
N PHE A 137 -10.66 12.15 1.09
CA PHE A 137 -9.91 12.73 -0.02
C PHE A 137 -9.20 14.02 0.36
N ALA A 138 -9.82 14.86 1.19
CA ALA A 138 -9.19 16.09 1.70
C ALA A 138 -7.90 15.78 2.48
N PHE A 139 -7.91 14.69 3.25
CA PHE A 139 -6.71 14.26 3.97
C PHE A 139 -5.64 13.73 3.03
N LEU A 140 -5.99 12.96 2.01
CA LEU A 140 -5.04 12.54 0.97
C LEU A 140 -4.39 13.76 0.29
N MET A 141 -5.17 14.76 -0.13
CA MET A 141 -4.66 15.97 -0.75
C MET A 141 -3.70 16.73 0.17
N LYS A 142 -4.05 16.85 1.45
CA LYS A 142 -3.16 17.42 2.49
C LYS A 142 -1.83 16.66 2.58
N VAL A 143 -1.87 15.34 2.63
CA VAL A 143 -0.69 14.48 2.71
C VAL A 143 0.21 14.61 1.47
N LEU A 144 -0.38 14.67 0.28
CA LEU A 144 0.38 14.86 -0.96
C LEU A 144 1.07 16.23 -1.02
N ARG A 145 0.40 17.29 -0.54
CA ARG A 145 1.03 18.63 -0.41
C ARG A 145 2.12 18.71 0.66
N LEU A 146 2.09 17.83 1.65
CA LEU A 146 3.12 17.74 2.70
C LEU A 146 4.34 16.91 2.30
N GLN A 147 4.37 16.29 1.10
CA GLN A 147 5.55 15.55 0.64
C GLN A 147 6.76 16.48 0.52
N LYS A 148 7.91 15.97 0.92
CA LYS A 148 9.18 16.71 1.01
C LYS A 148 10.22 16.15 0.05
N GLY A 149 11.27 16.93 -0.21
CA GLY A 149 12.42 16.50 -0.98
C GLY A 149 12.44 16.98 -2.42
N PHE A 150 11.37 17.61 -2.90
CA PHE A 150 11.27 18.17 -4.24
C PHE A 150 11.09 19.69 -4.22
N LYS A 151 11.56 20.34 -5.28
CA LYS A 151 11.37 21.76 -5.48
C LYS A 151 9.91 22.09 -5.80
N GLU A 152 9.26 21.26 -6.60
CA GLU A 152 7.91 21.47 -7.06
C GLU A 152 7.15 20.14 -7.19
N ILE A 153 5.90 20.14 -6.73
CA ILE A 153 4.95 19.03 -6.89
C ILE A 153 3.65 19.64 -7.42
N GLU A 154 3.20 19.20 -8.60
CA GLU A 154 1.86 19.48 -9.11
C GLU A 154 0.95 18.26 -8.91
N ILE A 155 -0.34 18.52 -8.75
CA ILE A 155 -1.35 17.48 -8.62
C ILE A 155 -2.36 17.66 -9.73
N ILE A 156 -2.64 16.58 -10.46
CA ILE A 156 -3.58 16.53 -11.58
C ILE A 156 -4.66 15.53 -11.24
N ILE A 157 -5.87 16.00 -11.13
CA ILE A 157 -7.06 15.20 -10.86
C ILE A 157 -7.78 14.96 -12.18
N VAL A 158 -7.96 13.69 -12.56
CA VAL A 158 -8.72 13.30 -13.74
C VAL A 158 -10.08 12.77 -13.30
N ASP A 159 -11.07 13.66 -13.30
CA ASP A 159 -12.39 13.36 -12.75
C ASP A 159 -13.36 12.78 -13.78
N SER A 160 -13.96 11.65 -13.47
CA SER A 160 -14.92 10.93 -14.31
C SER A 160 -16.37 11.15 -13.88
N GLY A 161 -16.70 12.39 -13.49
CA GLY A 161 -18.07 12.81 -13.16
C GLY A 161 -18.44 12.61 -11.71
N SER A 162 -17.62 13.14 -10.79
CA SER A 162 -17.98 13.23 -9.36
C SER A 162 -19.15 14.18 -9.14
N ASN A 163 -19.99 13.84 -8.19
CA ASN A 163 -21.15 14.63 -7.77
C ASN A 163 -21.16 14.88 -6.26
N ASP A 164 -20.07 14.58 -5.59
CA ASP A 164 -19.76 14.91 -4.20
C ASP A 164 -18.75 16.08 -4.13
N GLU A 165 -18.16 16.32 -2.96
CA GLU A 165 -17.20 17.42 -2.72
C GLU A 165 -15.81 17.19 -3.35
N THR A 166 -15.59 16.13 -4.14
CA THR A 166 -14.27 15.75 -4.70
C THR A 166 -13.62 16.90 -5.47
N ILE A 167 -14.38 17.59 -6.34
CA ILE A 167 -13.87 18.70 -7.17
C ILE A 167 -13.52 19.90 -6.30
N GLU A 168 -14.42 20.29 -5.39
CA GLU A 168 -14.20 21.43 -4.48
C GLU A 168 -12.96 21.20 -3.61
N ILE A 169 -12.80 19.97 -3.07
CA ILE A 169 -11.60 19.60 -2.32
C ILE A 169 -10.36 19.75 -3.18
N ALA A 170 -10.36 19.23 -4.41
CA ALA A 170 -9.21 19.32 -5.30
C ALA A 170 -8.80 20.78 -5.60
N GLU A 171 -9.77 21.64 -5.87
CA GLU A 171 -9.56 23.09 -6.09
C GLU A 171 -8.95 23.78 -4.87
N ASN A 172 -9.40 23.44 -3.66
CA ASN A 172 -8.86 23.98 -2.41
C ASN A 172 -7.39 23.61 -2.16
N TYR A 173 -6.88 22.59 -2.86
CA TYR A 173 -5.47 22.18 -2.82
C TYR A 173 -4.70 22.54 -4.10
N ASP A 174 -5.16 23.51 -4.88
CA ASP A 174 -4.52 23.99 -6.12
C ASP A 174 -4.21 22.86 -7.12
N ALA A 175 -5.08 21.85 -7.23
CA ALA A 175 -4.93 20.79 -8.22
C ALA A 175 -5.45 21.23 -9.59
N THR A 176 -4.77 20.79 -10.65
CA THR A 176 -5.29 20.88 -12.02
C THR A 176 -6.38 19.83 -12.20
N ILE A 177 -7.56 20.24 -12.70
CA ILE A 177 -8.70 19.34 -12.88
C ILE A 177 -8.96 19.11 -14.36
N VAL A 178 -8.93 17.83 -14.74
CA VAL A 178 -9.28 17.33 -16.08
C VAL A 178 -10.57 16.55 -15.96
N LYS A 179 -11.63 16.99 -16.62
CA LYS A 179 -12.93 16.30 -16.59
C LYS A 179 -13.08 15.39 -17.79
N ILE A 180 -13.50 14.16 -17.57
CA ILE A 180 -13.80 13.19 -18.61
C ILE A 180 -15.26 12.70 -18.50
N ASP A 181 -15.83 12.35 -19.63
CA ASP A 181 -17.15 11.72 -19.65
C ASP A 181 -17.05 10.31 -19.05
N PRO A 182 -17.92 9.94 -18.09
CA PRO A 182 -17.92 8.61 -17.49
C PRO A 182 -18.06 7.47 -18.51
N SER A 183 -18.70 7.71 -19.65
CA SER A 183 -18.92 6.70 -20.70
C SER A 183 -17.64 6.27 -21.43
N VAL A 184 -16.62 7.13 -21.43
CA VAL A 184 -15.31 6.83 -22.07
C VAL A 184 -14.24 6.47 -21.07
N PHE A 185 -14.59 6.35 -19.79
CA PHE A 185 -13.62 6.04 -18.74
C PHE A 185 -12.97 4.67 -18.95
N SER A 186 -11.66 4.66 -18.89
CA SER A 186 -10.86 3.48 -18.53
C SER A 186 -9.67 3.95 -17.70
N HIS A 187 -9.09 3.03 -16.93
CA HIS A 187 -7.94 3.37 -16.08
C HIS A 187 -6.76 3.91 -16.89
N SER A 188 -6.43 3.27 -18.02
CA SER A 188 -5.37 3.73 -18.91
C SER A 188 -5.70 5.07 -19.57
N PHE A 189 -6.94 5.27 -20.05
CA PHE A 189 -7.33 6.52 -20.70
C PHE A 189 -7.21 7.70 -19.74
N ALA A 190 -7.77 7.58 -18.53
CA ALA A 190 -7.71 8.64 -17.53
C ALA A 190 -6.26 8.98 -17.13
N ARG A 191 -5.41 7.96 -16.92
CA ARG A 191 -4.01 8.19 -16.57
C ARG A 191 -3.19 8.78 -17.71
N ASN A 192 -3.41 8.33 -18.94
CA ASN A 192 -2.74 8.89 -20.12
C ASN A 192 -3.11 10.37 -20.32
N LEU A 193 -4.39 10.69 -20.20
CA LEU A 193 -4.87 12.07 -20.31
C LEU A 193 -4.26 12.97 -19.22
N GLY A 194 -4.19 12.48 -17.97
CA GLY A 194 -3.49 13.19 -16.89
C GLY A 194 -2.00 13.38 -17.16
N ALA A 195 -1.35 12.40 -17.82
CA ALA A 195 0.05 12.51 -18.21
C ALA A 195 0.31 13.52 -19.34
N GLU A 196 -0.65 13.70 -20.24
CA GLU A 196 -0.60 14.74 -21.30
C GLU A 196 -0.63 16.15 -20.70
N GLU A 197 -1.38 16.37 -19.63
CA GLU A 197 -1.46 17.64 -18.90
C GLU A 197 -0.25 17.88 -17.97
N ALA A 198 0.53 16.84 -17.70
CA ALA A 198 1.62 16.87 -16.73
C ALA A 198 2.85 17.61 -17.30
N THR A 199 3.43 18.50 -16.49
CA THR A 199 4.62 19.29 -16.82
C THR A 199 5.87 18.86 -16.05
N GLY A 200 5.77 17.85 -15.16
CA GLY A 200 6.86 17.35 -14.35
C GLY A 200 7.85 16.47 -15.11
N ASP A 201 9.06 16.35 -14.58
CA ASP A 201 10.08 15.43 -15.10
C ASP A 201 9.72 13.96 -14.84
N TYR A 202 8.96 13.71 -13.78
CA TYR A 202 8.49 12.40 -13.36
C TYR A 202 7.00 12.42 -13.08
N LEU A 203 6.34 11.31 -13.38
CA LEU A 203 4.93 11.08 -13.15
C LEU A 203 4.74 10.08 -12.01
N LEU A 204 3.96 10.45 -11.01
CA LEU A 204 3.45 9.52 -10.01
C LEU A 204 1.99 9.21 -10.33
N PHE A 205 1.70 8.00 -10.75
CA PHE A 205 0.33 7.50 -10.84
C PHE A 205 -0.08 6.90 -9.50
N THR A 206 -1.22 7.35 -8.97
CA THR A 206 -1.80 6.82 -7.73
C THR A 206 -3.32 6.81 -7.82
N VAL A 207 -4.00 6.38 -6.77
CA VAL A 207 -5.46 6.29 -6.69
C VAL A 207 -5.99 7.19 -5.57
N GLN A 208 -7.30 7.51 -5.64
CA GLN A 208 -7.96 8.51 -4.77
C GLN A 208 -8.02 8.14 -3.28
N ASP A 209 -7.63 6.93 -2.91
CA ASP A 209 -7.72 6.39 -1.56
C ASP A 209 -6.44 5.66 -1.09
N ALA A 210 -5.34 5.83 -1.80
CA ALA A 210 -4.02 5.35 -1.41
C ALA A 210 -3.24 6.45 -0.68
N LEU A 211 -2.93 6.22 0.60
CA LEU A 211 -2.38 7.23 1.50
C LEU A 211 -0.88 7.02 1.75
N PRO A 212 0.01 7.96 1.36
CA PRO A 212 1.41 7.93 1.76
C PRO A 212 1.59 7.93 3.28
N PRO A 213 2.41 7.03 3.86
CA PRO A 213 2.54 6.89 5.31
C PRO A 213 3.42 7.97 5.96
N SER A 214 4.21 8.69 5.17
CA SER A 214 5.14 9.70 5.66
C SER A 214 5.30 10.89 4.70
N SER A 215 5.84 11.99 5.17
CA SER A 215 6.15 13.16 4.34
C SER A 215 7.40 12.96 3.46
N THR A 216 8.12 11.86 3.60
CA THR A 216 9.31 11.52 2.80
C THR A 216 9.09 10.37 1.83
N TRP A 217 7.90 9.79 1.84
CA TRP A 217 7.56 8.60 1.06
C TRP A 217 7.86 8.76 -0.45
N LEU A 218 7.45 9.87 -1.04
CA LEU A 218 7.69 10.12 -2.48
C LEU A 218 9.19 10.29 -2.77
N TYR A 219 9.92 10.93 -1.87
CA TYR A 219 11.37 11.07 -2.00
C TYR A 219 12.09 9.71 -1.91
N GLU A 220 11.63 8.83 -1.05
CA GLU A 220 12.19 7.48 -0.91
C GLU A 220 11.98 6.65 -2.20
N LEU A 221 10.81 6.75 -2.85
CA LEU A 221 10.61 6.16 -4.18
C LEU A 221 11.59 6.74 -5.22
N PHE A 222 11.75 8.06 -5.22
CA PHE A 222 12.63 8.74 -6.19
C PHE A 222 14.11 8.38 -6.01
N GLN A 223 14.58 8.19 -4.79
CA GLN A 223 15.97 7.76 -4.53
C GLN A 223 16.31 6.51 -5.32
N VAL A 224 15.38 5.55 -5.43
CA VAL A 224 15.61 4.28 -6.15
C VAL A 224 15.79 4.51 -7.64
N ILE A 225 15.03 5.43 -8.23
CA ILE A 225 15.23 5.79 -9.66
C ILE A 225 16.67 6.30 -9.87
N LYS A 226 17.09 7.24 -9.01
CA LYS A 226 18.41 7.88 -9.09
C LYS A 226 19.55 6.89 -8.85
N ASP A 227 19.46 6.10 -7.77
CA ASP A 227 20.58 5.33 -7.24
C ASP A 227 20.73 3.95 -7.92
N GLN A 228 19.63 3.37 -8.42
CA GLN A 228 19.59 2.02 -9.00
C GLN A 228 19.48 1.99 -10.52
N ASN A 229 19.43 3.16 -11.17
CA ASN A 229 19.29 3.29 -12.63
C ASN A 229 18.10 2.48 -13.17
N VAL A 230 16.93 2.70 -12.56
CA VAL A 230 15.66 2.15 -12.98
C VAL A 230 14.78 3.26 -13.57
N VAL A 231 13.87 2.92 -14.47
CA VAL A 231 13.01 3.91 -15.15
C VAL A 231 11.66 4.09 -14.48
N ALA A 232 11.24 3.11 -13.67
CA ALA A 232 10.00 3.14 -12.91
C ALA A 232 10.15 2.41 -11.57
N VAL A 233 9.42 2.89 -10.57
CA VAL A 233 9.39 2.33 -9.21
C VAL A 233 7.96 2.24 -8.73
N SER A 234 7.59 1.07 -8.24
CA SER A 234 6.34 0.85 -7.49
C SER A 234 6.64 0.38 -6.08
N CYS A 235 5.63 0.44 -5.21
CA CYS A 235 5.76 -0.08 -3.85
C CYS A 235 4.57 -0.96 -3.46
N ALA A 236 4.79 -1.78 -2.43
CA ALA A 236 3.74 -2.59 -1.84
C ALA A 236 2.74 -1.73 -1.06
N GLU A 237 1.55 -2.26 -0.83
CA GLU A 237 0.58 -1.65 0.07
C GLU A 237 0.68 -2.22 1.48
N THR A 238 0.28 -1.41 2.45
CA THR A 238 -0.10 -1.85 3.80
C THR A 238 -1.61 -1.76 3.90
N PRO A 239 -2.33 -2.86 4.12
CA PRO A 239 -3.76 -2.81 4.34
C PRO A 239 -4.12 -1.92 5.52
N ARG A 240 -5.21 -1.14 5.39
CA ARG A 240 -5.75 -0.33 6.49
C ARG A 240 -6.10 -1.22 7.69
N GLU A 241 -6.22 -0.63 8.87
CA GLU A 241 -6.55 -1.39 10.09
C GLU A 241 -7.89 -2.11 10.01
N ASP A 242 -8.87 -1.47 9.42
CA ASP A 242 -10.22 -2.00 9.20
C ASP A 242 -10.30 -3.00 8.02
N ALA A 243 -9.18 -3.27 7.34
CA ALA A 243 -9.14 -4.25 6.28
C ALA A 243 -9.51 -5.64 6.79
N ASP A 244 -10.42 -6.30 6.09
CA ASP A 244 -10.81 -7.65 6.41
C ASP A 244 -9.66 -8.66 6.19
N LEU A 245 -9.77 -9.81 6.81
CA LEU A 245 -8.75 -10.85 6.76
C LEU A 245 -8.52 -11.36 5.32
N PHE A 246 -9.58 -11.42 4.52
CA PHE A 246 -9.51 -11.90 3.14
C PHE A 246 -8.67 -10.95 2.27
N TYR A 247 -8.89 -9.63 2.38
CA TYR A 247 -8.08 -8.66 1.68
C TYR A 247 -6.61 -8.72 2.11
N ARG A 248 -6.35 -8.78 3.42
CA ARG A 248 -4.98 -8.91 3.96
C ARG A 248 -4.27 -10.12 3.39
N GLN A 249 -4.97 -11.25 3.27
CA GLN A 249 -4.41 -12.47 2.71
C GLN A 249 -4.12 -12.36 1.20
N ILE A 250 -5.03 -11.74 0.43
CA ILE A 250 -4.81 -11.50 -1.00
C ILE A 250 -3.59 -10.60 -1.23
N SER A 251 -3.52 -9.49 -0.50
CA SER A 251 -2.41 -8.55 -0.56
C SER A 251 -1.08 -9.24 -0.23
N TRP A 252 -1.04 -9.99 0.89
CA TRP A 252 0.15 -10.73 1.29
C TRP A 252 0.58 -11.77 0.25
N ASN A 253 -0.36 -12.54 -0.31
CA ASN A 253 -0.07 -13.53 -1.35
C ASN A 253 0.52 -12.89 -2.61
N ASN A 254 -0.02 -11.74 -3.03
CA ASN A 254 0.48 -11.01 -4.18
C ASN A 254 1.96 -10.59 -4.00
N TYR A 255 2.28 -9.99 -2.85
CA TYR A 255 3.65 -9.54 -2.58
C TYR A 255 4.60 -10.71 -2.29
N ASN A 256 4.10 -11.83 -1.76
CA ASN A 256 4.88 -13.06 -1.65
C ASN A 256 5.23 -13.64 -3.03
N PHE A 257 4.27 -13.66 -3.97
CA PHE A 257 4.51 -14.06 -5.35
C PHE A 257 5.58 -13.21 -6.02
N LEU A 258 5.54 -11.88 -5.81
CA LEU A 258 6.54 -10.95 -6.33
C LEU A 258 7.90 -11.06 -5.60
N GLY A 259 7.92 -11.66 -4.41
CA GLY A 259 9.11 -11.76 -3.55
C GLY A 259 9.52 -10.43 -2.94
N VAL A 260 8.53 -9.59 -2.57
CA VAL A 260 8.74 -8.23 -2.03
C VAL A 260 8.13 -8.05 -0.63
N ASN A 261 7.71 -9.12 0.04
CA ASN A 261 7.14 -8.98 1.38
C ASN A 261 8.14 -8.45 2.40
N ASP A 262 9.39 -8.87 2.30
CA ASP A 262 10.49 -8.60 3.24
C ASP A 262 11.69 -7.86 2.62
N ARG A 263 11.59 -7.50 1.32
CA ARG A 263 12.73 -6.91 0.59
C ARG A 263 12.27 -6.06 -0.57
N ASP A 264 13.19 -5.22 -1.04
CA ASP A 264 13.07 -4.51 -2.29
C ASP A 264 13.65 -5.34 -3.44
N ARG A 265 13.09 -5.20 -4.62
CA ARG A 265 13.57 -5.89 -5.81
C ARG A 265 13.71 -4.95 -7.00
N ILE A 266 14.78 -5.19 -7.78
CA ILE A 266 14.95 -4.63 -9.10
C ILE A 266 14.64 -5.74 -10.10
N PHE A 267 13.74 -5.45 -11.01
CA PHE A 267 13.32 -6.36 -12.08
C PHE A 267 13.95 -5.97 -13.41
N SER A 268 14.30 -6.96 -14.16
CA SER A 268 14.78 -6.89 -15.55
C SER A 268 14.22 -8.06 -16.34
N LEU A 269 14.52 -8.13 -17.62
CA LEU A 269 14.08 -9.25 -18.45
C LEU A 269 14.59 -10.58 -17.85
N PRO A 270 13.68 -11.52 -17.50
CA PRO A 270 14.07 -12.80 -16.96
C PRO A 270 14.64 -13.72 -18.06
N GLU A 271 15.47 -14.69 -17.68
CA GLU A 271 15.99 -15.71 -18.61
C GLU A 271 14.86 -16.53 -19.25
N ARG A 272 13.85 -16.88 -18.47
CA ARG A 272 12.66 -17.57 -18.95
C ARG A 272 11.57 -16.56 -19.29
N LEU A 273 11.04 -16.65 -20.51
CA LEU A 273 10.02 -15.74 -21.03
C LEU A 273 8.59 -16.32 -20.94
N ASP A 274 8.37 -17.28 -20.04
CA ASP A 274 7.02 -17.77 -19.75
C ASP A 274 6.17 -16.72 -19.02
N ASN A 275 4.85 -16.93 -19.03
CA ASN A 275 3.89 -15.99 -18.49
C ASN A 275 4.10 -15.70 -16.99
N GLU A 276 4.47 -16.72 -16.21
CA GLU A 276 4.73 -16.56 -14.78
C GLU A 276 5.98 -15.71 -14.54
N SER A 277 7.05 -16.00 -15.24
CA SER A 277 8.31 -15.26 -15.12
C SER A 277 8.16 -13.80 -15.57
N LEU A 278 7.45 -13.55 -16.68
CA LEU A 278 7.16 -12.20 -17.15
C LEU A 278 6.26 -11.44 -16.16
N ARG A 279 5.20 -12.08 -15.64
CA ARG A 279 4.32 -11.49 -14.65
C ARG A 279 5.06 -11.13 -13.37
N LYS A 280 5.92 -12.03 -12.88
CA LYS A 280 6.69 -11.84 -11.65
C LYS A 280 7.73 -10.72 -11.75
N ASN A 281 8.29 -10.48 -12.95
CA ASN A 281 9.36 -9.50 -13.17
C ASN A 281 8.89 -8.24 -13.89
N GLY A 282 7.67 -8.20 -14.41
CA GLY A 282 7.12 -7.05 -15.10
C GLY A 282 6.08 -6.26 -14.28
N GLN A 283 5.87 -6.61 -13.01
CA GLN A 283 4.83 -5.98 -12.22
C GLN A 283 5.20 -4.55 -11.84
N LEU A 284 4.35 -3.61 -12.21
CA LEU A 284 4.19 -2.28 -11.62
C LEU A 284 2.87 -2.24 -10.84
N SER A 285 2.58 -1.15 -10.15
CA SER A 285 1.35 -0.99 -9.39
C SER A 285 0.80 0.41 -9.56
N ASP A 286 -0.43 0.52 -9.97
CA ASP A 286 -1.17 1.77 -10.14
C ASP A 286 -1.51 2.47 -8.80
N LEU A 287 -1.29 1.80 -7.68
CA LEU A 287 -1.38 2.41 -6.35
C LEU A 287 -0.24 3.41 -6.11
N ALA A 288 0.94 3.13 -6.68
CA ALA A 288 2.12 3.97 -6.61
C ALA A 288 3.10 3.57 -7.72
N ASN A 289 3.03 4.23 -8.85
CA ASN A 289 3.97 4.06 -9.96
C ASN A 289 4.64 5.40 -10.26
N LEU A 290 5.88 5.56 -9.79
CA LEU A 290 6.72 6.70 -10.14
C LEU A 290 7.58 6.34 -11.34
N ILE A 291 7.44 7.07 -12.44
CA ILE A 291 8.12 6.80 -13.73
C ILE A 291 8.66 8.09 -14.34
N SER A 292 9.80 8.01 -15.05
CA SER A 292 10.27 9.12 -15.88
C SER A 292 9.23 9.50 -16.93
N LYS A 293 8.90 10.80 -17.04
CA LYS A 293 7.95 11.28 -18.05
C LYS A 293 8.43 10.97 -19.46
N GLU A 294 9.72 11.13 -19.74
CA GLU A 294 10.32 10.81 -21.04
C GLU A 294 10.06 9.34 -21.46
N ILE A 295 10.17 8.40 -20.53
CA ILE A 295 9.88 6.98 -20.77
C ILE A 295 8.38 6.76 -20.91
N PHE A 296 7.56 7.37 -20.05
CA PHE A 296 6.12 7.21 -20.14
C PHE A 296 5.53 7.73 -21.45
N ASP A 297 6.01 8.87 -21.96
CA ASP A 297 5.58 9.46 -23.23
C ASP A 297 5.90 8.56 -24.44
N GLN A 298 6.88 7.65 -24.32
CA GLN A 298 7.19 6.67 -25.38
C GLN A 298 6.30 5.42 -25.32
N TYR A 299 5.91 4.99 -24.12
CA TYR A 299 5.30 3.67 -23.94
C TYR A 299 3.84 3.71 -23.52
N HIS A 300 3.33 4.73 -22.85
CA HIS A 300 1.97 4.92 -22.38
C HIS A 300 1.29 3.66 -21.78
N TYR A 301 0.23 3.83 -21.03
CA TYR A 301 -0.64 2.72 -20.66
C TYR A 301 -1.47 2.26 -21.85
N ARG A 302 -1.68 0.96 -21.94
CA ARG A 302 -2.55 0.29 -22.91
C ARG A 302 -3.56 -0.55 -22.15
N PHE A 303 -4.60 -1.00 -22.81
CA PHE A 303 -5.70 -1.77 -22.24
C PHE A 303 -6.51 -1.02 -21.16
N GLY A 304 -7.73 -1.49 -20.90
CA GLY A 304 -8.61 -0.88 -19.90
C GLY A 304 -8.33 -1.35 -18.48
N TYR A 305 -7.59 -2.45 -18.31
CA TYR A 305 -7.24 -3.07 -17.03
C TYR A 305 -5.90 -3.82 -17.12
N ALA A 306 -5.20 -3.99 -15.99
CA ALA A 306 -3.84 -4.55 -15.92
C ALA A 306 -2.81 -3.79 -16.81
N GLU A 307 -3.06 -2.51 -17.02
CA GLU A 307 -2.24 -1.60 -17.81
C GLU A 307 -0.85 -1.39 -17.20
N ASP A 308 -0.75 -1.46 -15.87
CA ASP A 308 0.48 -1.38 -15.11
C ASP A 308 1.39 -2.59 -15.36
N LEU A 309 0.83 -3.80 -15.34
CA LEU A 309 1.55 -5.03 -15.68
C LEU A 309 2.01 -5.02 -17.14
N ASP A 310 1.14 -4.62 -18.09
CA ASP A 310 1.50 -4.51 -19.51
C ASP A 310 2.66 -3.55 -19.72
N LEU A 311 2.61 -2.36 -19.10
CA LEU A 311 3.68 -1.38 -19.18
C LEU A 311 4.99 -1.94 -18.65
N GLY A 312 4.98 -2.52 -17.45
CA GLY A 312 6.19 -3.07 -16.86
C GLY A 312 6.80 -4.21 -17.67
N ILE A 313 5.99 -5.14 -18.22
CA ILE A 313 6.47 -6.20 -19.12
C ILE A 313 7.10 -5.60 -20.38
N ARG A 314 6.51 -4.58 -20.99
CA ARG A 314 7.09 -3.90 -22.14
C ARG A 314 8.44 -3.25 -21.80
N LEU A 315 8.51 -2.53 -20.69
CA LEU A 315 9.74 -1.88 -20.26
C LEU A 315 10.89 -2.89 -20.09
N ILE A 316 10.66 -4.00 -19.37
CA ILE A 316 11.73 -5.02 -19.22
C ILE A 316 12.09 -5.70 -20.53
N LYS A 317 11.14 -5.92 -21.45
CA LYS A 317 11.39 -6.46 -22.79
C LYS A 317 12.23 -5.52 -23.67
N TYR A 318 12.14 -4.20 -23.45
CA TYR A 318 12.98 -3.21 -24.11
C TYR A 318 14.32 -2.96 -23.39
N GLY A 319 14.64 -3.76 -22.37
CA GLY A 319 15.93 -3.73 -21.68
C GLY A 319 16.01 -2.75 -20.52
N TYR A 320 14.91 -2.07 -20.18
CA TYR A 320 14.86 -1.22 -18.99
C TYR A 320 14.78 -2.06 -17.71
N LYS A 321 15.20 -1.45 -16.60
CA LYS A 321 14.99 -2.00 -15.26
C LYS A 321 13.88 -1.22 -14.58
N ILE A 322 13.07 -1.94 -13.80
CA ILE A 322 12.04 -1.37 -12.93
C ILE A 322 12.25 -1.87 -11.51
N ALA A 323 11.75 -1.16 -10.51
CA ALA A 323 11.86 -1.59 -9.11
C ALA A 323 10.48 -1.75 -8.47
N PHE A 324 10.41 -2.68 -7.51
CA PHE A 324 9.25 -2.84 -6.65
C PHE A 324 9.71 -2.93 -5.20
N LEU A 325 9.23 -2.01 -4.36
CA LEU A 325 9.69 -1.85 -2.98
C LEU A 325 8.73 -2.53 -2.01
N GLY A 326 9.28 -3.37 -1.15
CA GLY A 326 8.59 -3.95 -0.01
C GLY A 326 8.82 -3.15 1.28
N SER A 327 9.94 -2.42 1.35
CA SER A 327 10.33 -1.60 2.50
C SER A 327 9.63 -0.24 2.54
N VAL A 328 9.33 0.34 1.38
CA VAL A 328 8.51 1.53 1.23
C VAL A 328 7.11 1.06 0.83
N ARG A 329 6.09 1.52 1.53
CA ARG A 329 4.71 1.07 1.32
C ARG A 329 3.74 2.24 1.25
N ILE A 330 2.55 1.99 0.71
CA ILE A 330 1.44 2.93 0.70
C ILE A 330 0.26 2.31 1.46
N ILE A 331 -0.52 3.10 2.19
CA ILE A 331 -1.66 2.58 2.94
C ILE A 331 -2.87 2.54 2.01
N HIS A 332 -3.39 1.33 1.78
CA HIS A 332 -4.56 1.15 0.92
C HIS A 332 -5.22 -0.20 1.22
N SER A 333 -6.54 -0.26 1.16
CA SER A 333 -7.31 -1.51 1.15
C SER A 333 -8.76 -1.26 0.78
N HIS A 334 -9.45 -2.32 0.37
CA HIS A 334 -10.88 -2.31 0.10
C HIS A 334 -11.58 -3.45 0.83
N ASN A 335 -12.55 -3.12 1.68
CA ASN A 335 -13.50 -4.08 2.20
C ASN A 335 -14.63 -4.24 1.17
N ARG A 336 -14.61 -5.30 0.41
CA ARG A 336 -15.56 -5.58 -0.67
C ARG A 336 -16.18 -6.96 -0.48
N SER A 337 -17.36 -7.16 -1.07
CA SER A 337 -18.04 -8.46 -1.02
C SER A 337 -17.24 -9.56 -1.76
N PRO A 338 -17.44 -10.83 -1.42
CA PRO A 338 -16.85 -11.94 -2.17
C PRO A 338 -17.18 -11.91 -3.67
N TYR A 339 -18.38 -11.47 -4.01
CA TYR A 339 -18.82 -11.28 -5.40
C TYR A 339 -17.94 -10.26 -6.16
N TYR A 340 -17.59 -9.14 -5.53
CA TYR A 340 -16.68 -8.18 -6.13
C TYR A 340 -15.33 -8.82 -6.48
N PHE A 341 -14.76 -9.63 -5.58
CA PHE A 341 -13.47 -10.29 -5.82
C PHE A 341 -13.56 -11.34 -6.92
N LEU A 342 -14.68 -12.08 -7.02
CA LEU A 342 -14.94 -13.01 -8.09
C LEU A 342 -14.98 -12.29 -9.44
N LYS A 343 -15.78 -11.23 -9.55
CA LYS A 343 -15.86 -10.39 -10.76
C LYS A 343 -14.52 -9.78 -11.13
N ARG A 344 -13.78 -9.24 -10.15
CA ARG A 344 -12.45 -8.71 -10.37
C ARG A 344 -11.49 -9.78 -10.89
N GLY A 345 -11.51 -10.98 -10.31
CA GLY A 345 -10.70 -12.11 -10.76
C GLY A 345 -10.99 -12.48 -12.21
N TYR A 346 -12.27 -12.51 -12.61
CA TYR A 346 -12.67 -12.76 -14.00
C TYR A 346 -12.11 -11.68 -14.95
N VAL A 347 -12.30 -10.40 -14.62
CA VAL A 347 -11.79 -9.27 -15.42
C VAL A 347 -10.27 -9.32 -15.54
N VAL A 348 -9.54 -9.58 -14.45
CA VAL A 348 -8.07 -9.74 -14.49
C VAL A 348 -7.66 -10.84 -15.46
N ASN A 349 -8.29 -12.03 -15.39
CA ASN A 349 -7.94 -13.13 -16.27
C ASN A 349 -8.27 -12.81 -17.75
N GLN A 350 -9.36 -12.11 -18.02
CA GLN A 350 -9.70 -11.65 -19.36
C GLN A 350 -8.62 -10.72 -19.94
N PHE A 351 -8.09 -9.79 -19.14
CA PHE A 351 -7.01 -8.92 -19.62
C PHE A 351 -5.65 -9.62 -19.70
N LEU A 352 -5.38 -10.59 -18.82
CA LEU A 352 -4.17 -11.42 -18.95
C LEU A 352 -4.12 -12.17 -20.29
N SER A 353 -5.27 -12.59 -20.85
CA SER A 353 -5.32 -13.19 -22.18
C SER A 353 -4.94 -12.24 -23.32
N ASN A 354 -5.05 -10.92 -23.10
CA ASN A 354 -4.58 -9.91 -24.05
C ASN A 354 -3.05 -9.65 -23.95
N ILE A 355 -2.48 -9.85 -22.76
CA ILE A 355 -1.04 -9.66 -22.51
C ILE A 355 -0.24 -10.90 -22.93
N PHE A 356 -0.81 -12.10 -22.69
CA PHE A 356 -0.17 -13.39 -22.93
C PHE A 356 -0.93 -14.19 -23.97
N ASN A 357 -0.36 -14.39 -25.14
CA ASN A 357 -1.00 -15.06 -26.29
C ASN A 357 -1.39 -16.52 -26.04
N ASP A 358 -0.71 -17.20 -25.12
CA ASP A 358 -0.93 -18.59 -24.74
C ASP A 358 -1.73 -18.73 -23.43
N PHE A 359 -2.22 -17.63 -22.88
CA PHE A 359 -3.05 -17.67 -21.70
C PHE A 359 -4.44 -18.21 -22.02
N VAL A 360 -4.76 -19.36 -21.44
CA VAL A 360 -6.08 -19.98 -21.60
C VAL A 360 -6.95 -19.58 -20.40
N MET A 361 -8.08 -18.92 -20.69
CA MET A 361 -9.08 -18.64 -19.66
C MET A 361 -9.53 -19.96 -19.02
N PRO A 362 -9.50 -20.06 -17.68
CA PRO A 362 -10.06 -21.22 -17.00
C PRO A 362 -11.52 -21.43 -17.42
N LYS A 363 -11.84 -22.60 -17.97
CA LYS A 363 -13.24 -22.94 -18.22
C LYS A 363 -13.90 -23.26 -16.88
N ILE A 364 -14.76 -22.36 -16.42
CA ILE A 364 -15.59 -22.62 -15.25
C ILE A 364 -16.74 -23.51 -15.72
N SER A 365 -16.79 -24.74 -15.20
CA SER A 365 -17.94 -25.63 -15.39
C SER A 365 -18.57 -25.93 -14.05
N MET A 366 -19.88 -26.03 -13.98
CA MET A 366 -20.59 -26.37 -12.73
C MET A 366 -20.04 -27.63 -12.04
N PRO A 367 -19.61 -28.69 -12.74
CA PRO A 367 -19.02 -29.88 -12.12
C PRO A 367 -17.67 -29.61 -11.42
N SER A 368 -16.91 -28.61 -11.83
CA SER A 368 -15.65 -28.24 -11.16
C SER A 368 -15.83 -27.15 -10.11
N PHE A 369 -16.84 -26.30 -10.27
CA PHE A 369 -17.09 -25.15 -9.42
C PHE A 369 -17.64 -25.52 -8.04
N VAL A 370 -18.60 -26.47 -7.99
CA VAL A 370 -19.22 -26.91 -6.73
C VAL A 370 -18.22 -27.58 -5.79
N PRO A 371 -17.36 -28.50 -6.24
CA PRO A 371 -16.27 -29.04 -5.43
C PRO A 371 -15.31 -27.96 -4.91
N ASP A 372 -14.95 -26.97 -5.74
CA ASP A 372 -14.04 -25.90 -5.35
C ASP A 372 -14.63 -24.98 -4.28
N ILE A 373 -15.94 -24.68 -4.37
CA ILE A 373 -16.65 -23.93 -3.31
C ILE A 373 -16.71 -24.73 -2.03
N ALA A 374 -17.07 -26.00 -2.08
CA ALA A 374 -17.16 -26.86 -0.91
C ALA A 374 -15.78 -26.99 -0.24
N PHE A 375 -14.73 -27.19 -1.04
CA PHE A 375 -13.36 -27.22 -0.55
C PHE A 375 -12.97 -25.89 0.11
N THR A 376 -13.25 -24.77 -0.54
CA THR A 376 -12.98 -23.43 -0.02
C THR A 376 -13.71 -23.18 1.29
N TYR A 377 -14.97 -23.59 1.40
CA TYR A 377 -15.77 -23.48 2.63
C TYR A 377 -15.19 -24.29 3.77
N VAL A 378 -14.87 -25.58 3.55
CA VAL A 378 -14.23 -26.44 4.57
C VAL A 378 -12.85 -25.88 4.98
N PHE A 379 -12.10 -25.40 3.99
CA PHE A 379 -10.81 -24.77 4.24
C PHE A 379 -10.94 -23.50 5.10
N LEU A 380 -11.90 -22.61 4.79
CA LEU A 380 -12.16 -21.41 5.59
C LEU A 380 -12.57 -21.73 7.03
N ILE A 381 -13.42 -22.74 7.25
CA ILE A 381 -13.79 -23.16 8.60
C ILE A 381 -12.56 -23.67 9.36
N ARG A 382 -11.69 -24.44 8.72
CA ARG A 382 -10.45 -24.93 9.36
C ARG A 382 -9.49 -23.77 9.63
N LEU A 383 -9.35 -22.83 8.69
CA LEU A 383 -8.56 -21.62 8.83
C LEU A 383 -9.06 -20.78 10.02
N ILE A 384 -10.36 -20.54 10.13
CA ILE A 384 -10.96 -19.80 11.27
C ILE A 384 -10.67 -20.52 12.58
N LYS A 385 -10.87 -21.83 12.65
CA LYS A 385 -10.56 -22.61 13.85
C LYS A 385 -9.08 -22.56 14.21
N TYR A 386 -8.21 -22.62 13.22
CA TYR A 386 -6.77 -22.52 13.42
C TYR A 386 -6.36 -21.14 13.93
N ILE A 387 -6.87 -20.07 13.30
CA ILE A 387 -6.63 -18.67 13.70
C ILE A 387 -7.08 -18.44 15.15
N ASN A 388 -8.25 -18.95 15.54
CA ASN A 388 -8.78 -18.79 16.90
C ASN A 388 -7.93 -19.50 17.97
N ASN A 389 -7.10 -20.47 17.56
CA ASN A 389 -6.17 -21.20 18.44
C ASN A 389 -4.74 -20.63 18.41
N LEU A 390 -4.45 -19.63 17.55
CA LEU A 390 -3.14 -19.01 17.52
C LEU A 390 -2.93 -18.09 18.73
N PRO A 391 -1.69 -17.94 19.20
CA PRO A 391 -1.36 -16.97 20.24
C PRO A 391 -1.78 -15.54 19.83
N LYS A 392 -2.41 -14.81 20.74
CA LYS A 392 -2.98 -13.48 20.45
C LYS A 392 -1.95 -12.40 20.08
N HIS A 393 -0.65 -12.70 20.19
CA HIS A 393 0.46 -11.78 19.92
C HIS A 393 1.36 -12.21 18.76
N LEU A 394 0.83 -13.01 17.83
CA LEU A 394 1.56 -13.34 16.61
C LEU A 394 1.82 -12.11 15.76
N THR A 395 3.08 -11.96 15.35
CA THR A 395 3.42 -10.92 14.35
C THR A 395 2.73 -11.23 13.01
N PRO A 396 2.42 -10.22 12.19
CA PRO A 396 1.84 -10.41 10.86
C PRO A 396 2.64 -11.39 9.98
N GLU A 397 3.97 -11.39 10.10
CA GLU A 397 4.85 -12.30 9.35
C GLU A 397 4.67 -13.75 9.81
N LEU A 398 4.65 -13.97 11.12
CA LEU A 398 4.46 -15.30 11.68
C LEU A 398 3.05 -15.81 11.38
N PHE A 399 2.05 -14.92 11.39
CA PHE A 399 0.70 -15.22 10.96
C PHE A 399 0.65 -15.61 9.47
N GLY A 400 1.27 -14.84 8.60
CA GLY A 400 1.38 -15.12 7.17
C GLY A 400 2.09 -16.44 6.90
N THR A 401 3.19 -16.73 7.60
CA THR A 401 3.90 -18.01 7.50
C THR A 401 2.99 -19.18 7.89
N LYS A 402 2.26 -19.06 8.99
CA LYS A 402 1.33 -20.09 9.46
C LYS A 402 0.13 -20.28 8.52
N VAL A 403 -0.38 -19.23 7.94
CA VAL A 403 -1.43 -19.29 6.92
C VAL A 403 -0.91 -19.96 5.65
N ASN A 404 0.31 -19.68 5.23
CA ASN A 404 0.95 -20.36 4.10
C ASN A 404 1.22 -21.83 4.34
N GLU A 405 1.63 -22.22 5.54
CA GLU A 405 1.74 -23.63 5.90
C GLU A 405 0.39 -24.36 5.68
N LEU A 406 -0.73 -23.71 6.05
CA LEU A 406 -2.06 -24.24 5.79
C LEU A 406 -2.42 -24.30 4.30
N PHE A 407 -2.02 -23.28 3.51
CA PHE A 407 -2.23 -23.26 2.06
C PHE A 407 -1.35 -24.30 1.35
N SER A 408 -0.12 -24.54 1.81
CA SER A 408 0.74 -25.60 1.25
C SER A 408 0.18 -27.00 1.52
N MET A 409 -0.45 -27.21 2.67
CA MET A 409 -1.17 -28.46 2.98
C MET A 409 -2.38 -28.72 2.06
N ARG A 410 -2.81 -27.73 1.26
CA ARG A 410 -3.89 -27.88 0.29
C ARG A 410 -3.59 -28.91 -0.80
N TYR A 411 -2.33 -29.06 -1.18
CA TYR A 411 -1.92 -29.96 -2.25
C TYR A 411 -1.75 -31.41 -1.79
N ASP A 412 -1.64 -31.64 -0.48
CA ASP A 412 -1.50 -32.97 0.11
C ASP A 412 -2.84 -33.59 0.55
N PHE A 413 -3.96 -32.96 0.19
CA PHE A 413 -5.27 -33.35 0.67
C PHE A 413 -5.91 -34.39 -0.25
N GLU A 414 -5.97 -35.66 0.20
CA GLU A 414 -6.92 -36.62 -0.35
C GLU A 414 -8.36 -36.17 -0.03
N TYR A 415 -9.17 -36.13 -1.05
CA TYR A 415 -10.57 -35.72 -0.99
C TYR A 415 -11.36 -36.63 -0.03
N PRO A 416 -11.99 -36.15 1.03
CA PRO A 416 -12.90 -37.01 1.81
C PRO A 416 -14.10 -37.33 0.90
N GLY A 417 -14.32 -38.59 0.64
CA GLY A 417 -15.17 -39.13 -0.41
C GLY A 417 -16.66 -38.80 -0.42
N GLU A 418 -17.18 -37.96 0.47
CA GLU A 418 -18.55 -37.44 0.44
C GLU A 418 -18.56 -35.95 0.79
N LEU A 419 -18.80 -35.13 -0.22
CA LEU A 419 -19.11 -33.71 -0.01
C LEU A 419 -20.56 -33.59 0.48
N PRO A 420 -20.83 -32.76 1.51
CA PRO A 420 -22.18 -32.36 1.78
C PRO A 420 -22.72 -31.63 0.54
N ALA A 421 -23.88 -32.03 0.05
CA ALA A 421 -24.57 -31.32 -1.02
C ALA A 421 -24.77 -29.86 -0.57
N ILE A 422 -24.02 -28.95 -1.17
CA ILE A 422 -24.29 -27.52 -1.01
C ILE A 422 -25.53 -27.28 -1.84
N SER A 423 -26.69 -27.17 -1.19
CA SER A 423 -27.92 -26.82 -1.86
C SER A 423 -27.81 -25.40 -2.41
N GLU A 424 -28.44 -25.12 -3.55
CA GLU A 424 -28.64 -23.77 -4.12
C GLU A 424 -29.15 -22.75 -3.09
N GLN A 425 -29.64 -23.22 -1.97
CA GLN A 425 -30.15 -22.48 -0.81
C GLN A 425 -29.10 -21.59 -0.12
N TYR A 426 -27.79 -21.82 -0.37
CA TYR A 426 -26.69 -21.04 0.23
C TYR A 426 -26.01 -20.09 -0.76
N MET A 427 -26.43 -20.04 -2.02
CA MET A 427 -26.00 -19.03 -2.97
C MET A 427 -26.84 -17.76 -2.78
N ASP A 428 -26.19 -16.62 -2.62
CA ASP A 428 -26.90 -15.35 -2.68
C ASP A 428 -27.41 -15.08 -4.11
N GLU A 429 -28.44 -14.23 -4.23
CA GLU A 429 -29.06 -13.92 -5.52
C GLU A 429 -28.06 -13.35 -6.53
N GLN A 430 -27.07 -12.58 -6.08
CA GLN A 430 -26.04 -12.00 -6.95
C GLN A 430 -25.10 -13.05 -7.53
N THR A 431 -24.79 -14.10 -6.77
CA THR A 431 -23.99 -15.23 -7.26
C THR A 431 -24.79 -16.05 -8.28
N LYS A 432 -26.11 -16.18 -8.10
CA LYS A 432 -27.00 -16.85 -9.06
C LYS A 432 -27.11 -16.07 -10.36
N GLU A 433 -27.38 -14.76 -10.31
CA GLU A 433 -27.41 -13.89 -11.49
C GLU A 433 -26.12 -13.93 -12.28
N PHE A 434 -24.97 -13.89 -11.60
CA PHE A 434 -23.66 -13.97 -12.25
C PHE A 434 -23.44 -15.29 -12.99
N LEU A 435 -23.95 -16.42 -12.45
CA LEU A 435 -23.81 -17.74 -13.07
C LEU A 435 -24.77 -17.94 -14.24
N GLU A 436 -25.89 -17.21 -14.26
CA GLU A 436 -26.84 -17.20 -15.39
C GLU A 436 -26.35 -16.35 -16.57
N ASP A 437 -25.48 -15.36 -16.30
CA ASP A 437 -24.90 -14.45 -17.31
C ASP A 437 -23.60 -14.99 -17.96
N ILE A 438 -23.04 -16.12 -17.49
CA ILE A 438 -21.88 -16.82 -18.04
C ILE A 438 -22.29 -18.03 -18.86
#